data_df533bf720d157a9264fbff110de5d2c
#
_entry.id   df533bf720d157a9264fbff110de5d2c
#
_cell.length_a   1.000
_cell.length_b   1.000
_cell.length_c   1.000
_cell.angle_alpha   90.00
_cell.angle_beta   90.00
_cell.angle_gamma   90.00
#
_symmetry.space_group_name_H-M   'P 1'
#
loop_
_entity.id
_entity.type
_entity.pdbx_description
1 polymer ?
#
loop_
_entity_poly.entity_id
_entity_poly.type
_entity_poly.pdbx_seq_one_letter_code
_entity_poly.pdbx_strand_id
1 'polypeptide(L)'
;MKILLTDCTLAELDAYDAEPGRLFQLLRELEKLPVAALELSSAVYRKLRPFAIFSGAKKAYFLRIRYEEEQSFYPGFAGYLMLDREPREAGEAERFCCIDEKNALMFYRLRGYCKCTGIVGRSVLSVLAAQKDSFELAPLDQYHCATALAMEWMMQGGCRVAGALAGMGGCACLEEILAALHARKMADFSGSLLALPRAKHYLEQITGKCIPKKKPVLGQDIFAVEAGIHVDGLQKSSELYEPYPPALVGLERRIVMGKYSGRRAVSIKAQEMGIELRPGQAEKILACLQEYCTVTRHSPGDEEFCELIRAEG
;
A
#
# COMPACT_ATOMS: atom_id res chain seq x y z
N MET A 1 -2.00 -22.01 3.88
CA MET A 1 -2.53 -21.81 2.50
C MET A 1 -1.54 -20.92 1.77
N LYS A 2 -1.13 -21.27 0.55
CA LYS A 2 -0.23 -20.40 -0.22
C LYS A 2 -1.06 -19.30 -0.89
N ILE A 3 -0.84 -18.05 -0.49
CA ILE A 3 -1.49 -16.88 -1.09
C ILE A 3 -0.61 -16.37 -2.23
N LEU A 4 -1.22 -16.11 -3.38
CA LEU A 4 -0.58 -15.61 -4.59
C LEU A 4 -1.11 -14.20 -4.88
N LEU A 5 -0.31 -13.20 -4.54
CA LEU A 5 -0.63 -11.80 -4.79
C LEU A 5 -0.03 -11.35 -6.12
N THR A 6 -0.84 -10.74 -6.96
CA THR A 6 -0.41 -10.06 -8.19
C THR A 6 -0.43 -8.55 -7.96
N ASP A 7 0.71 -7.91 -8.18
CA ASP A 7 0.81 -6.45 -8.19
C ASP A 7 0.51 -5.91 -9.58
N CYS A 8 -0.60 -5.22 -9.74
CA CYS A 8 -1.03 -4.60 -10.99
C CYS A 8 -0.70 -3.09 -11.08
N THR A 9 0.12 -2.54 -10.17
CA THR A 9 0.46 -1.11 -10.14
C THR A 9 0.92 -0.60 -11.50
N LEU A 10 1.88 -1.29 -12.13
CA LEU A 10 2.44 -0.87 -13.42
C LEU A 10 1.41 -0.95 -14.55
N ALA A 11 0.50 -1.92 -14.50
CA ALA A 11 -0.55 -2.04 -15.49
C ALA A 11 -1.63 -0.94 -15.38
N GLU A 12 -1.70 -0.22 -14.27
CA GLU A 12 -2.61 0.90 -14.06
C GLU A 12 -1.96 2.27 -14.35
N LEU A 13 -0.71 2.29 -14.87
CA LEU A 13 0.00 3.54 -15.17
C LEU A 13 -0.10 3.99 -16.64
N ASP A 14 -0.91 3.33 -17.47
CA ASP A 14 -1.07 3.69 -18.90
C ASP A 14 -1.50 5.12 -19.14
N ALA A 15 -2.31 5.68 -18.24
CA ALA A 15 -2.81 7.05 -18.35
C ALA A 15 -1.76 8.12 -18.04
N TYR A 16 -0.56 7.71 -17.58
CA TYR A 16 0.50 8.63 -17.19
C TYR A 16 1.63 8.64 -18.22
N ASP A 17 2.10 9.83 -18.56
CA ASP A 17 3.30 9.95 -19.41
C ASP A 17 4.56 9.75 -18.57
N ALA A 18 4.75 8.51 -18.13
CA ALA A 18 5.84 8.14 -17.26
C ALA A 18 7.16 7.97 -18.05
N GLU A 19 8.21 8.58 -17.52
CA GLU A 19 9.56 8.39 -18.00
C GLU A 19 10.03 6.93 -17.79
N PRO A 20 10.63 6.27 -18.82
CA PRO A 20 11.05 4.87 -18.73
C PRO A 20 11.98 4.57 -17.54
N GLY A 21 12.91 5.49 -17.23
CA GLY A 21 13.82 5.34 -16.09
C GLY A 21 13.11 5.28 -14.75
N ARG A 22 12.08 6.13 -14.54
CA ARG A 22 11.28 6.12 -13.31
C ARG A 22 10.40 4.88 -13.20
N LEU A 23 9.81 4.43 -14.32
CA LEU A 23 9.08 3.16 -14.37
C LEU A 23 9.99 1.98 -13.98
N PHE A 24 11.22 1.98 -14.49
CA PHE A 24 12.20 0.94 -14.14
C PHE A 24 12.58 0.98 -12.66
N GLN A 25 12.79 2.15 -12.08
CA GLN A 25 13.05 2.26 -10.64
C GLN A 25 11.86 1.79 -9.80
N LEU A 26 10.64 2.17 -10.16
CA LEU A 26 9.44 1.66 -9.50
C LEU A 26 9.36 0.14 -9.60
N LEU A 27 9.53 -0.42 -10.79
CA LEU A 27 9.55 -1.87 -11.00
C LEU A 27 10.52 -2.57 -10.05
N ARG A 28 11.76 -2.07 -9.93
CA ARG A 28 12.79 -2.65 -9.06
C ARG A 28 12.42 -2.61 -7.57
N GLU A 29 11.66 -1.62 -7.12
CA GLU A 29 11.15 -1.59 -5.75
C GLU A 29 9.97 -2.57 -5.58
N LEU A 30 9.05 -2.64 -6.55
CA LEU A 30 7.93 -3.59 -6.52
C LEU A 30 8.39 -5.06 -6.54
N GLU A 31 9.48 -5.38 -7.24
CA GLU A 31 10.07 -6.73 -7.23
C GLU A 31 10.54 -7.19 -5.84
N LYS A 32 10.86 -6.26 -4.94
CA LYS A 32 11.27 -6.57 -3.56
C LYS A 32 10.09 -6.92 -2.65
N LEU A 33 8.87 -6.48 -3.01
CA LEU A 33 7.67 -6.74 -2.23
C LEU A 33 7.33 -8.23 -2.23
N PRO A 34 6.66 -8.74 -1.20
CA PRO A 34 6.28 -10.14 -1.10
C PRO A 34 5.03 -10.48 -1.97
N VAL A 35 5.14 -10.25 -3.26
CA VAL A 35 4.13 -10.59 -4.27
C VAL A 35 4.60 -11.78 -5.11
N ALA A 36 3.67 -12.56 -5.64
CA ALA A 36 3.96 -13.71 -6.49
C ALA A 36 4.25 -13.29 -7.93
N ALA A 37 3.58 -12.25 -8.41
CA ALA A 37 3.70 -11.76 -9.77
C ALA A 37 3.57 -10.24 -9.85
N LEU A 38 4.10 -9.68 -10.93
CA LEU A 38 3.96 -8.29 -11.34
C LEU A 38 3.24 -8.24 -12.67
N GLU A 39 2.28 -7.35 -12.81
CA GLU A 39 1.52 -7.16 -14.02
C GLU A 39 1.93 -5.87 -14.73
N LEU A 40 2.10 -5.97 -16.02
CA LEU A 40 2.41 -4.88 -16.92
C LEU A 40 1.31 -4.73 -17.95
N SER A 41 1.04 -3.53 -18.38
CA SER A 41 0.32 -3.29 -19.62
C SER A 41 1.27 -3.35 -20.82
N SER A 42 0.73 -3.51 -22.01
CA SER A 42 1.52 -3.47 -23.26
C SER A 42 2.24 -2.12 -23.44
N ALA A 43 1.61 -1.02 -23.03
CA ALA A 43 2.22 0.32 -23.14
C ALA A 43 3.41 0.48 -22.19
N VAL A 44 3.25 0.08 -20.93
CA VAL A 44 4.35 0.12 -19.93
C VAL A 44 5.47 -0.85 -20.31
N TYR A 45 5.12 -2.05 -20.78
CA TYR A 45 6.12 -3.00 -21.25
C TYR A 45 7.00 -2.44 -22.38
N ARG A 46 6.39 -1.80 -23.39
CA ARG A 46 7.15 -1.15 -24.49
C ARG A 46 8.18 -0.14 -23.97
N LYS A 47 7.84 0.66 -22.95
CA LYS A 47 8.76 1.61 -22.30
C LYS A 47 9.86 0.91 -21.50
N LEU A 48 9.58 -0.24 -20.90
CA LEU A 48 10.53 -0.98 -20.06
C LEU A 48 11.41 -1.97 -20.84
N ARG A 49 11.03 -2.36 -22.05
CA ARG A 49 11.76 -3.33 -22.87
C ARG A 49 13.26 -3.05 -23.00
N PRO A 50 13.73 -1.80 -23.16
CA PRO A 50 15.18 -1.51 -23.27
C PRO A 50 15.99 -1.87 -22.01
N PHE A 51 15.36 -2.02 -20.85
CA PHE A 51 16.01 -2.35 -19.59
C PHE A 51 16.18 -3.85 -19.34
N ALA A 52 15.82 -4.71 -20.31
CA ALA A 52 15.93 -6.17 -20.19
C ALA A 52 15.31 -6.69 -18.87
N ILE A 53 14.07 -6.29 -18.56
CA ILE A 53 13.41 -6.48 -17.26
C ILE A 53 13.32 -7.94 -16.79
N PHE A 54 13.33 -8.90 -17.71
CA PHE A 54 13.25 -10.33 -17.38
C PHE A 54 14.63 -10.95 -17.08
N SER A 55 15.72 -10.22 -17.29
CA SER A 55 17.07 -10.71 -17.02
C SER A 55 17.27 -10.87 -15.50
N GLY A 56 17.39 -12.12 -15.02
CA GLY A 56 17.54 -12.42 -13.60
C GLY A 56 16.29 -12.20 -12.76
N ALA A 57 15.12 -12.07 -13.36
CA ALA A 57 13.86 -11.89 -12.66
C ALA A 57 13.56 -13.11 -11.76
N LYS A 58 13.26 -12.82 -10.48
CA LYS A 58 12.88 -13.85 -9.48
C LYS A 58 11.37 -14.02 -9.36
N LYS A 59 10.58 -13.14 -9.99
CA LYS A 59 9.12 -13.11 -9.94
C LYS A 59 8.52 -13.39 -11.29
N ALA A 60 7.29 -13.92 -11.28
CA ALA A 60 6.51 -14.06 -12.49
C ALA A 60 6.05 -12.69 -12.99
N TYR A 61 5.95 -12.55 -14.30
CA TYR A 61 5.38 -11.39 -14.95
C TYR A 61 4.16 -11.78 -15.73
N PHE A 62 3.09 -10.98 -15.61
CA PHE A 62 1.90 -11.09 -16.44
C PHE A 62 1.81 -9.87 -17.35
N LEU A 63 1.35 -10.08 -18.59
CA LEU A 63 1.09 -9.01 -19.54
C LEU A 63 -0.41 -8.87 -19.74
N ARG A 64 -0.96 -7.67 -19.46
CA ARG A 64 -2.33 -7.33 -19.81
C ARG A 64 -2.36 -6.87 -21.26
N ILE A 65 -3.07 -7.61 -22.10
CA ILE A 65 -3.24 -7.33 -23.53
C ILE A 65 -4.67 -6.81 -23.73
N ARG A 66 -4.84 -5.67 -24.40
CA ARG A 66 -6.12 -5.21 -24.89
C ARG A 66 -6.44 -5.92 -26.22
N TYR A 67 -7.69 -6.27 -26.42
CA TYR A 67 -8.16 -7.08 -27.57
C TYR A 67 -7.76 -6.53 -28.95
N GLU A 68 -7.49 -5.23 -29.06
CA GLU A 68 -7.10 -4.55 -30.30
C GLU A 68 -5.58 -4.53 -30.53
N GLU A 69 -4.78 -4.92 -29.56
CA GLU A 69 -3.34 -4.91 -29.60
C GLU A 69 -2.81 -6.34 -29.75
N GLU A 70 -2.65 -6.77 -31.02
CA GLU A 70 -1.75 -7.83 -31.44
C GLU A 70 -1.78 -9.22 -30.75
N GLN A 71 -1.96 -10.21 -31.58
CA GLN A 71 -1.70 -11.65 -31.38
C GLN A 71 -0.21 -11.99 -31.10
N SER A 72 0.62 -11.05 -30.69
CA SER A 72 2.04 -11.29 -30.46
C SER A 72 2.29 -11.57 -28.99
N PHE A 73 2.60 -12.82 -28.66
CA PHE A 73 3.16 -13.17 -27.37
C PHE A 73 4.60 -12.67 -27.27
N TYR A 74 4.87 -11.82 -26.31
CA TYR A 74 6.22 -11.39 -26.00
C TYR A 74 6.91 -12.39 -25.09
N PRO A 75 8.15 -12.82 -25.36
CA PRO A 75 8.85 -13.80 -24.53
C PRO A 75 9.11 -13.26 -23.11
N GLY A 76 9.11 -14.17 -22.14
CA GLY A 76 9.47 -13.87 -20.75
C GLY A 76 8.31 -13.60 -19.82
N PHE A 77 7.06 -13.62 -20.30
CA PHE A 77 5.87 -13.56 -19.46
C PHE A 77 5.42 -14.96 -19.04
N ALA A 78 5.04 -15.09 -17.76
CA ALA A 78 4.45 -16.31 -17.23
C ALA A 78 3.00 -16.51 -17.70
N GLY A 79 2.31 -15.41 -18.06
CA GLY A 79 0.95 -15.46 -18.57
C GLY A 79 0.49 -14.13 -19.16
N TYR A 80 -0.59 -14.21 -19.91
CA TYR A 80 -1.21 -13.12 -20.66
C TYR A 80 -2.66 -12.97 -20.22
N LEU A 81 -3.00 -11.77 -19.74
CA LEU A 81 -4.35 -11.42 -19.30
C LEU A 81 -5.10 -10.77 -20.45
N MET A 82 -6.11 -11.44 -20.94
CA MET A 82 -6.96 -10.99 -22.03
C MET A 82 -8.38 -10.83 -21.54
N LEU A 83 -9.04 -9.75 -21.94
CA LEU A 83 -10.45 -9.55 -21.64
C LEU A 83 -11.27 -10.66 -22.32
N ASP A 84 -11.95 -11.50 -21.52
CA ASP A 84 -12.77 -12.60 -21.99
C ASP A 84 -14.24 -12.18 -22.09
N ARG A 85 -14.70 -11.36 -21.13
CA ARG A 85 -16.08 -10.88 -21.10
C ARG A 85 -16.19 -9.52 -20.46
N GLU A 86 -16.82 -8.57 -21.17
CA GLU A 86 -17.23 -7.29 -20.62
C GLU A 86 -18.46 -7.45 -19.69
N PRO A 87 -18.61 -6.53 -18.70
CA PRO A 87 -19.79 -6.50 -17.87
C PRO A 87 -21.04 -6.19 -18.74
N ARG A 88 -22.13 -6.91 -18.49
CA ARG A 88 -23.42 -6.68 -19.18
C ARG A 88 -24.25 -5.59 -18.51
N GLU A 89 -24.04 -5.42 -17.21
CA GLU A 89 -24.75 -4.47 -16.38
C GLU A 89 -23.77 -3.70 -15.48
N ALA A 90 -24.19 -2.50 -15.05
CA ALA A 90 -23.42 -1.72 -14.11
C ALA A 90 -23.18 -2.48 -12.79
N GLY A 91 -21.93 -2.61 -12.39
CA GLY A 91 -21.52 -3.31 -11.18
C GLY A 91 -21.25 -4.82 -11.34
N GLU A 92 -21.34 -5.37 -12.54
CA GLU A 92 -20.76 -6.68 -12.86
C GLU A 92 -19.23 -6.57 -12.98
N ALA A 93 -18.54 -7.66 -12.67
CA ALA A 93 -17.09 -7.77 -12.85
C ALA A 93 -16.72 -8.04 -14.30
N GLU A 94 -15.66 -7.40 -14.77
CA GLU A 94 -14.97 -7.80 -16.00
C GLU A 94 -14.34 -9.18 -15.76
N ARG A 95 -14.42 -10.06 -16.73
CA ARG A 95 -13.73 -11.34 -16.68
C ARG A 95 -12.59 -11.35 -17.67
N PHE A 96 -11.39 -11.61 -17.15
CA PHE A 96 -10.21 -11.87 -17.96
C PHE A 96 -9.87 -13.35 -17.92
N CYS A 97 -9.39 -13.92 -19.00
CA CYS A 97 -8.68 -15.19 -19.01
C CYS A 97 -7.17 -14.90 -18.94
N CYS A 98 -6.47 -15.61 -18.06
CA CYS A 98 -5.02 -15.66 -18.05
C CYS A 98 -4.58 -16.96 -18.74
N ILE A 99 -3.84 -16.83 -19.81
CA ILE A 99 -3.31 -17.97 -20.60
C ILE A 99 -1.78 -17.94 -20.58
N ASP A 100 -1.15 -19.09 -20.71
CA ASP A 100 0.29 -19.22 -20.89
C ASP A 100 0.71 -19.01 -22.37
N GLU A 101 2.00 -19.10 -22.64
CA GLU A 101 2.56 -18.98 -23.99
C GLU A 101 2.07 -20.06 -25.00
N LYS A 102 1.49 -21.16 -24.48
CA LYS A 102 0.91 -22.27 -25.26
C LYS A 102 -0.60 -22.16 -25.40
N ASN A 103 -1.18 -21.01 -25.02
CA ASN A 103 -2.62 -20.77 -24.99
C ASN A 103 -3.39 -21.67 -23.98
N ALA A 104 -2.72 -22.28 -23.01
CA ALA A 104 -3.40 -23.02 -21.96
C ALA A 104 -3.95 -22.07 -20.90
N LEU A 105 -5.22 -22.25 -20.53
CA LEU A 105 -5.86 -21.46 -19.48
C LEU A 105 -5.19 -21.74 -18.13
N MET A 106 -4.71 -20.71 -17.49
CA MET A 106 -4.12 -20.76 -16.14
C MET A 106 -5.18 -20.48 -15.07
N PHE A 107 -5.90 -19.38 -15.22
CA PHE A 107 -6.98 -18.97 -14.31
C PHE A 107 -7.84 -17.88 -14.96
N TYR A 108 -9.02 -17.62 -14.38
CA TYR A 108 -9.83 -16.45 -14.69
C TYR A 108 -9.63 -15.36 -13.65
N ARG A 109 -9.55 -14.09 -14.08
CA ARG A 109 -9.58 -12.95 -13.17
C ARG A 109 -10.96 -12.29 -13.22
N LEU A 110 -11.51 -12.02 -12.04
CA LEU A 110 -12.70 -11.21 -11.86
C LEU A 110 -12.29 -9.82 -11.38
N ARG A 111 -12.31 -8.86 -12.30
CA ARG A 111 -11.96 -7.46 -12.02
C ARG A 111 -13.23 -6.63 -11.87
N GLY A 112 -13.29 -5.78 -10.85
CA GLY A 112 -14.44 -4.91 -10.63
C GLY A 112 -15.51 -5.48 -9.71
N TYR A 113 -15.31 -6.67 -9.13
CA TYR A 113 -16.22 -7.16 -8.10
C TYR A 113 -16.16 -6.23 -6.89
N CYS A 114 -17.27 -5.51 -6.65
CA CYS A 114 -17.32 -4.49 -5.60
C CYS A 114 -18.49 -4.71 -4.61
N LYS A 115 -19.28 -5.79 -4.77
CA LYS A 115 -20.45 -6.07 -3.94
C LYS A 115 -20.03 -6.74 -2.62
N CYS A 116 -19.88 -5.92 -1.59
CA CYS A 116 -19.58 -6.33 -0.21
C CYS A 116 -20.83 -6.60 0.62
N THR A 117 -22.01 -6.52 0.05
CA THR A 117 -23.23 -6.38 0.84
C THR A 117 -23.81 -7.70 1.27
N GLY A 118 -23.76 -7.95 2.59
CA GLY A 118 -24.60 -8.91 3.28
C GLY A 118 -24.27 -10.39 3.03
N ILE A 119 -25.19 -11.25 3.43
CA ILE A 119 -25.09 -12.72 3.35
C ILE A 119 -24.91 -13.21 1.90
N VAL A 120 -25.52 -12.53 0.93
CA VAL A 120 -25.43 -12.90 -0.48
C VAL A 120 -24.02 -12.72 -1.04
N GLY A 121 -23.34 -11.61 -0.69
CA GLY A 121 -21.95 -11.38 -1.11
C GLY A 121 -20.98 -12.43 -0.57
N ARG A 122 -21.15 -12.82 0.70
CA ARG A 122 -20.34 -13.87 1.32
C ARG A 122 -20.57 -15.25 0.67
N SER A 123 -21.81 -15.60 0.33
CA SER A 123 -22.10 -16.86 -0.32
C SER A 123 -21.48 -16.95 -1.72
N VAL A 124 -21.48 -15.87 -2.48
CA VAL A 124 -20.81 -15.81 -3.80
C VAL A 124 -19.30 -15.99 -3.66
N LEU A 125 -18.67 -15.28 -2.71
CA LEU A 125 -17.24 -15.44 -2.45
C LEU A 125 -16.89 -16.86 -2.01
N SER A 126 -17.73 -17.51 -1.18
CA SER A 126 -17.50 -18.89 -0.76
C SER A 126 -17.59 -19.87 -1.93
N VAL A 127 -18.56 -19.69 -2.84
CA VAL A 127 -18.69 -20.53 -4.05
C VAL A 127 -17.48 -20.35 -4.97
N LEU A 128 -17.03 -19.11 -5.18
CA LEU A 128 -15.83 -18.84 -5.98
C LEU A 128 -14.58 -19.41 -5.31
N ALA A 129 -14.47 -19.29 -3.98
CA ALA A 129 -13.34 -19.80 -3.21
C ALA A 129 -13.24 -21.33 -3.23
N ALA A 130 -14.35 -22.04 -3.43
CA ALA A 130 -14.31 -23.49 -3.67
C ALA A 130 -13.55 -23.86 -4.95
N GLN A 131 -13.42 -22.92 -5.90
CA GLN A 131 -12.66 -23.03 -7.15
C GLN A 131 -11.39 -22.16 -7.12
N LYS A 132 -10.74 -22.06 -5.97
CA LYS A 132 -9.64 -21.13 -5.64
C LYS A 132 -8.48 -21.12 -6.64
N ASP A 133 -8.20 -22.25 -7.28
CA ASP A 133 -7.11 -22.37 -8.24
C ASP A 133 -7.49 -21.83 -9.63
N SER A 134 -8.79 -21.70 -9.90
CA SER A 134 -9.34 -21.25 -11.18
C SER A 134 -9.64 -19.75 -11.21
N PHE A 135 -9.69 -19.07 -10.06
CA PHE A 135 -10.07 -17.66 -10.00
C PHE A 135 -9.07 -16.80 -9.23
N GLU A 136 -8.79 -15.63 -9.78
CA GLU A 136 -8.12 -14.51 -9.11
C GLU A 136 -9.14 -13.38 -8.92
N LEU A 137 -9.22 -12.83 -7.71
CA LEU A 137 -10.07 -11.67 -7.43
C LEU A 137 -9.26 -10.39 -7.56
N ALA A 138 -9.74 -9.44 -8.35
CA ALA A 138 -9.20 -8.10 -8.52
C ALA A 138 -10.29 -7.06 -8.19
N PRO A 139 -10.61 -6.83 -6.91
CA PRO A 139 -11.71 -5.95 -6.55
C PRO A 139 -11.39 -4.49 -6.87
N LEU A 140 -12.40 -3.72 -7.26
CA LEU A 140 -12.32 -2.28 -7.46
C LEU A 140 -13.02 -1.52 -6.34
N ASP A 141 -12.47 -0.34 -6.00
CA ASP A 141 -12.79 0.42 -4.79
C ASP A 141 -13.94 1.42 -4.95
N GLN A 142 -14.93 1.07 -5.78
CA GLN A 142 -16.11 1.93 -6.04
C GLN A 142 -16.90 2.26 -4.77
N TYR A 143 -16.84 1.40 -3.74
CA TYR A 143 -17.52 1.58 -2.46
C TYR A 143 -16.55 1.64 -1.27
N HIS A 144 -15.29 1.96 -1.51
CA HIS A 144 -14.24 2.06 -0.48
C HIS A 144 -14.07 0.77 0.35
N CYS A 145 -14.21 -0.39 -0.29
CA CYS A 145 -14.13 -1.68 0.39
C CYS A 145 -13.31 -2.74 -0.36
N ALA A 146 -12.59 -2.35 -1.41
CA ALA A 146 -11.83 -3.30 -2.22
C ALA A 146 -10.80 -4.11 -1.42
N THR A 147 -10.06 -3.45 -0.52
CA THR A 147 -9.11 -4.13 0.38
C THR A 147 -9.81 -5.11 1.31
N ALA A 148 -10.97 -4.73 1.87
CA ALA A 148 -11.76 -5.61 2.72
C ALA A 148 -12.29 -6.83 1.96
N LEU A 149 -12.74 -6.63 0.71
CA LEU A 149 -13.16 -7.74 -0.17
C LEU A 149 -12.01 -8.69 -0.49
N ALA A 150 -10.82 -8.16 -0.77
CA ALA A 150 -9.64 -8.97 -1.00
C ALA A 150 -9.32 -9.84 0.22
N MET A 151 -9.39 -9.25 1.42
CA MET A 151 -9.17 -9.98 2.68
C MET A 151 -10.25 -11.03 2.93
N GLU A 152 -11.54 -10.69 2.75
CA GLU A 152 -12.66 -11.63 2.91
C GLU A 152 -12.54 -12.81 1.94
N TRP A 153 -12.19 -12.56 0.67
CA TRP A 153 -11.91 -13.60 -0.32
C TRP A 153 -10.87 -14.60 0.18
N MET A 154 -9.75 -14.10 0.70
CA MET A 154 -8.68 -14.97 1.22
C MET A 154 -9.11 -15.71 2.49
N MET A 155 -9.91 -15.09 3.34
CA MET A 155 -10.47 -15.74 4.54
C MET A 155 -11.47 -16.84 4.21
N GLN A 156 -12.18 -16.73 3.09
CA GLN A 156 -13.07 -17.78 2.56
C GLN A 156 -12.31 -18.90 1.82
N GLY A 157 -10.99 -18.81 1.72
CA GLY A 157 -10.16 -19.84 1.09
C GLY A 157 -9.64 -19.50 -0.30
N GLY A 158 -9.97 -18.32 -0.84
CA GLY A 158 -9.38 -17.84 -2.10
C GLY A 158 -7.87 -17.65 -1.95
N CYS A 159 -7.11 -18.04 -2.97
CA CYS A 159 -5.66 -18.00 -2.90
C CYS A 159 -4.99 -17.00 -3.86
N ARG A 160 -5.74 -16.45 -4.83
CA ARG A 160 -5.24 -15.48 -5.81
C ARG A 160 -5.94 -14.13 -5.68
N VAL A 161 -5.16 -13.07 -5.51
CA VAL A 161 -5.66 -11.69 -5.40
C VAL A 161 -4.76 -10.77 -6.20
N ALA A 162 -5.36 -9.82 -6.93
CA ALA A 162 -4.65 -8.71 -7.54
C ALA A 162 -4.99 -7.39 -6.83
N GLY A 163 -3.97 -6.56 -6.65
CA GLY A 163 -4.08 -5.23 -6.07
C GLY A 163 -3.00 -4.31 -6.60
N ALA A 164 -3.09 -3.03 -6.31
CA ALA A 164 -2.11 -2.04 -6.74
C ALA A 164 -1.65 -1.17 -5.59
N LEU A 165 -0.39 -0.72 -5.66
CA LEU A 165 0.18 0.19 -4.67
C LEU A 165 -0.67 1.46 -4.58
N ALA A 166 -0.99 1.88 -3.36
CA ALA A 166 -1.84 3.03 -3.06
C ALA A 166 -3.25 2.97 -3.68
N GLY A 167 -3.70 1.78 -4.11
CA GLY A 167 -4.99 1.62 -4.78
C GLY A 167 -5.04 2.22 -6.18
N MET A 168 -3.89 2.25 -6.89
CA MET A 168 -3.84 2.76 -8.28
C MET A 168 -4.90 2.09 -9.14
N GLY A 169 -5.47 2.86 -10.08
CA GLY A 169 -6.55 2.39 -10.95
C GLY A 169 -7.85 2.02 -10.23
N GLY A 170 -8.02 2.45 -8.97
CA GLY A 170 -9.16 2.07 -8.12
C GLY A 170 -9.09 0.62 -7.64
N CYS A 171 -7.94 -0.03 -7.70
CA CYS A 171 -7.74 -1.40 -7.21
C CYS A 171 -7.70 -1.46 -5.68
N ALA A 172 -7.80 -2.67 -5.11
CA ALA A 172 -7.47 -2.90 -3.71
C ALA A 172 -6.05 -2.45 -3.39
N CYS A 173 -5.85 -1.85 -2.22
CA CYS A 173 -4.54 -1.34 -1.80
C CYS A 173 -3.59 -2.49 -1.46
N LEU A 174 -2.61 -2.73 -2.30
CA LEU A 174 -1.67 -3.84 -2.16
C LEU A 174 -0.93 -3.79 -0.83
N GLU A 175 -0.44 -2.62 -0.44
CA GLU A 175 0.28 -2.42 0.82
C GLU A 175 -0.56 -2.75 2.06
N GLU A 176 -1.85 -2.43 2.01
CA GLU A 176 -2.78 -2.72 3.10
C GLU A 176 -3.06 -4.23 3.20
N ILE A 177 -3.22 -4.90 2.05
CA ILE A 177 -3.34 -6.36 1.98
C ILE A 177 -2.10 -7.02 2.59
N LEU A 178 -0.90 -6.60 2.17
CA LEU A 178 0.37 -7.15 2.65
C LEU A 178 0.53 -6.96 4.16
N ALA A 179 0.26 -5.77 4.68
CA ALA A 179 0.33 -5.49 6.12
C ALA A 179 -0.69 -6.30 6.91
N ALA A 180 -1.93 -6.44 6.41
CA ALA A 180 -2.97 -7.24 7.06
C ALA A 180 -2.63 -8.74 7.09
N LEU A 181 -2.10 -9.29 6.01
CA LEU A 181 -1.64 -10.68 5.95
C LEU A 181 -0.49 -10.94 6.93
N HIS A 182 0.45 -9.98 7.05
CA HIS A 182 1.54 -10.05 8.02
C HIS A 182 0.99 -10.03 9.45
N ALA A 183 0.17 -9.05 9.80
CA ALA A 183 -0.41 -8.90 11.14
C ALA A 183 -1.23 -10.13 11.57
N ARG A 184 -1.91 -10.78 10.63
CA ARG A 184 -2.69 -12.00 10.87
C ARG A 184 -1.88 -13.30 10.76
N LYS A 185 -0.61 -13.25 10.43
CA LYS A 185 0.26 -14.42 10.21
C LYS A 185 -0.34 -15.41 9.18
N MET A 186 -1.01 -14.87 8.15
CA MET A 186 -1.72 -15.68 7.15
C MET A 186 -0.82 -16.13 5.99
N ALA A 187 0.34 -15.54 5.81
CA ALA A 187 1.26 -15.89 4.73
C ALA A 187 2.72 -15.81 5.17
N ASP A 188 3.52 -16.75 4.67
CA ASP A 188 4.98 -16.65 4.71
C ASP A 188 5.43 -15.82 3.51
N PHE A 189 6.01 -14.67 3.79
CA PHE A 189 6.45 -13.75 2.75
C PHE A 189 7.92 -13.96 2.38
N SER A 190 8.17 -14.27 1.10
CA SER A 190 9.48 -14.17 0.49
C SER A 190 9.68 -12.76 -0.09
N GLY A 191 9.90 -11.77 0.73
CA GLY A 191 10.06 -10.39 0.30
C GLY A 191 10.06 -9.44 1.50
N SER A 192 10.21 -8.16 1.25
CA SER A 192 10.33 -7.15 2.29
C SER A 192 9.40 -5.97 2.05
N LEU A 193 8.68 -5.56 3.07
CA LEU A 193 7.87 -4.33 3.04
C LEU A 193 8.72 -3.05 3.16
N LEU A 194 10.03 -3.17 3.45
CA LEU A 194 10.96 -2.05 3.51
C LEU A 194 11.12 -1.30 2.17
N ALA A 195 10.67 -1.91 1.07
CA ALA A 195 10.67 -1.25 -0.24
C ALA A 195 9.52 -0.24 -0.43
N LEU A 196 8.48 -0.29 0.42
CA LEU A 196 7.28 0.54 0.27
C LEU A 196 7.55 2.05 0.23
N PRO A 197 8.39 2.65 1.09
CA PRO A 197 8.65 4.09 1.03
C PRO A 197 9.28 4.54 -0.30
N ARG A 198 10.19 3.73 -0.86
CA ARG A 198 10.80 4.03 -2.15
C ARG A 198 9.85 3.79 -3.31
N ALA A 199 9.08 2.72 -3.28
CA ALA A 199 8.03 2.47 -4.27
C ALA A 199 6.99 3.60 -4.29
N LYS A 200 6.55 4.07 -3.10
CA LYS A 200 5.71 5.25 -2.94
C LYS A 200 6.33 6.47 -3.61
N HIS A 201 7.60 6.78 -3.30
CA HIS A 201 8.30 7.94 -3.84
C HIS A 201 8.31 7.95 -5.38
N TYR A 202 8.65 6.82 -6.02
CA TYR A 202 8.62 6.73 -7.48
C TYR A 202 7.20 6.81 -8.04
N LEU A 203 6.22 6.24 -7.36
CA LEU A 203 4.82 6.35 -7.76
C LEU A 203 4.34 7.81 -7.74
N GLU A 204 4.67 8.57 -6.69
CA GLU A 204 4.38 10.00 -6.58
C GLU A 204 5.05 10.80 -7.70
N GLN A 205 6.30 10.50 -8.04
CA GLN A 205 7.02 11.15 -9.14
C GLN A 205 6.40 10.86 -10.52
N ILE A 206 5.90 9.63 -10.73
CA ILE A 206 5.27 9.23 -11.99
C ILE A 206 3.89 9.87 -12.14
N THR A 207 3.12 9.85 -11.07
CA THR A 207 1.72 10.29 -11.11
C THR A 207 1.56 11.79 -10.90
N GLY A 208 2.57 12.47 -10.31
CA GLY A 208 2.46 13.85 -9.86
C GLY A 208 1.51 14.04 -8.67
N LYS A 209 1.04 12.95 -8.04
CA LYS A 209 0.08 12.96 -6.94
C LYS A 209 0.77 12.57 -5.65
N CYS A 210 0.67 13.42 -4.62
CA CYS A 210 1.15 13.09 -3.29
C CYS A 210 0.20 12.11 -2.61
N ILE A 211 0.74 11.03 -2.04
CA ILE A 211 -0.01 10.11 -1.19
C ILE A 211 -0.25 10.78 0.17
N PRO A 212 -1.50 10.79 0.68
CA PRO A 212 -1.82 11.44 1.94
C PRO A 212 -0.93 10.99 3.09
N LYS A 213 -0.52 11.94 3.95
CA LYS A 213 0.37 11.66 5.09
C LYS A 213 -0.18 10.63 6.07
N LYS A 214 -1.51 10.46 6.13
CA LYS A 214 -2.21 9.48 6.99
C LYS A 214 -2.77 8.28 6.20
N LYS A 215 -2.37 8.09 4.93
CA LYS A 215 -2.75 6.89 4.17
C LYS A 215 -2.26 5.65 4.91
N PRO A 216 -3.11 4.67 5.22
CA PRO A 216 -2.67 3.44 5.87
C PRO A 216 -1.43 2.83 5.19
N VAL A 217 -0.50 2.34 5.99
CA VAL A 217 0.76 1.72 5.60
C VAL A 217 1.78 2.66 4.92
N LEU A 218 1.35 3.53 3.99
CA LEU A 218 2.24 4.38 3.19
C LEU A 218 2.43 5.79 3.74
N GLY A 219 1.50 6.26 4.55
CA GLY A 219 1.53 7.64 5.07
C GLY A 219 2.67 7.84 6.07
N GLN A 220 3.41 8.92 5.91
CA GLN A 220 4.56 9.22 6.80
C GLN A 220 4.15 9.54 8.25
N ASP A 221 2.88 9.90 8.49
CA ASP A 221 2.38 10.33 9.80
C ASP A 221 1.47 9.26 10.45
N ILE A 222 1.42 8.03 9.94
CA ILE A 222 0.58 6.97 10.51
C ILE A 222 1.06 6.50 11.89
N PHE A 223 2.34 6.67 12.19
CA PHE A 223 2.97 6.41 13.48
C PHE A 223 3.32 7.70 14.23
N ALA A 224 2.73 8.83 13.82
CA ALA A 224 2.88 10.09 14.53
C ALA A 224 1.91 10.16 15.72
N VAL A 225 2.45 10.46 16.90
CA VAL A 225 1.71 10.49 18.16
C VAL A 225 1.87 11.85 18.81
N GLU A 226 0.76 12.50 19.14
CA GLU A 226 0.73 13.81 19.81
C GLU A 226 0.47 13.69 21.32
N ALA A 227 -0.47 12.81 21.69
CA ALA A 227 -0.95 12.74 23.07
C ALA A 227 0.05 12.05 24.01
N GLY A 228 0.39 12.70 25.11
CA GLY A 228 1.33 12.19 26.12
C GLY A 228 0.97 10.81 26.68
N ILE A 229 -0.33 10.50 26.83
CA ILE A 229 -0.80 9.18 27.27
C ILE A 229 -0.45 8.06 26.28
N HIS A 230 -0.53 8.34 24.97
CA HIS A 230 -0.15 7.39 23.94
C HIS A 230 1.38 7.22 23.90
N VAL A 231 2.14 8.30 24.07
CA VAL A 231 3.61 8.24 24.15
C VAL A 231 4.05 7.36 25.33
N ASP A 232 3.42 7.54 26.50
CA ASP A 232 3.68 6.70 27.69
C ASP A 232 3.26 5.23 27.46
N GLY A 233 2.12 5.00 26.82
CA GLY A 233 1.63 3.69 26.49
C GLY A 233 2.55 2.94 25.52
N LEU A 234 3.04 3.60 24.47
CA LEU A 234 3.99 3.04 23.50
C LEU A 234 5.33 2.66 24.14
N GLN A 235 5.81 3.44 25.14
CA GLN A 235 7.02 3.10 25.89
C GLN A 235 6.85 1.85 26.77
N LYS A 236 5.63 1.62 27.28
CA LYS A 236 5.33 0.46 28.14
C LYS A 236 5.02 -0.79 27.33
N SER A 237 4.22 -0.67 26.29
CA SER A 237 3.83 -1.79 25.41
C SER A 237 3.35 -1.24 24.07
N SER A 238 4.23 -1.25 23.07
CA SER A 238 3.89 -0.78 21.71
C SER A 238 2.81 -1.65 21.05
N GLU A 239 2.74 -2.94 21.36
CA GLU A 239 1.79 -3.90 20.79
C GLU A 239 0.32 -3.56 21.07
N LEU A 240 0.04 -2.76 22.13
CA LEU A 240 -1.32 -2.30 22.44
C LEU A 240 -1.80 -1.13 21.56
N TYR A 241 -0.87 -0.44 20.90
CA TYR A 241 -1.15 0.77 20.12
C TYR A 241 -0.83 0.64 18.65
N GLU A 242 0.04 -0.31 18.28
CA GLU A 242 0.51 -0.50 16.93
C GLU A 242 0.23 -1.95 16.47
N PRO A 243 -0.53 -2.13 15.37
CA PRO A 243 -0.83 -3.47 14.84
C PRO A 243 0.42 -4.19 14.30
N TYR A 244 1.47 -3.43 14.00
CA TYR A 244 2.80 -3.89 13.59
C TYR A 244 3.83 -2.78 13.87
N PRO A 245 5.12 -3.15 14.06
CA PRO A 245 6.16 -2.15 14.30
C PRO A 245 6.40 -1.28 13.05
N PRO A 246 6.63 0.03 13.20
CA PRO A 246 6.89 0.95 12.07
C PRO A 246 8.00 0.49 11.14
N ALA A 247 9.07 -0.07 11.71
CA ALA A 247 10.22 -0.59 10.98
C ALA A 247 9.84 -1.69 9.97
N LEU A 248 8.73 -2.42 10.15
CA LEU A 248 8.25 -3.42 9.20
C LEU A 248 8.01 -2.82 7.81
N VAL A 249 7.47 -1.61 7.79
CA VAL A 249 7.10 -0.89 6.54
C VAL A 249 8.07 0.23 6.19
N GLY A 250 9.25 0.25 6.84
CA GLY A 250 10.29 1.24 6.60
C GLY A 250 9.95 2.65 7.09
N LEU A 251 9.11 2.75 8.11
CA LEU A 251 8.73 4.01 8.77
C LEU A 251 9.29 4.06 10.20
N GLU A 252 9.20 5.23 10.81
CA GLU A 252 9.64 5.49 12.17
C GLU A 252 8.50 6.11 12.98
N ARG A 253 8.54 5.91 14.31
CA ARG A 253 7.68 6.64 15.22
C ARG A 253 8.10 8.10 15.25
N ARG A 254 7.13 8.98 15.34
CA ARG A 254 7.37 10.43 15.48
C ARG A 254 6.51 10.99 16.59
N ILE A 255 7.13 11.70 17.51
CA ILE A 255 6.39 12.49 18.48
C ILE A 255 6.16 13.86 17.86
N VAL A 256 4.88 14.18 17.67
CA VAL A 256 4.43 15.47 17.15
C VAL A 256 3.97 16.32 18.32
N MET A 257 4.45 17.55 18.39
CA MET A 257 4.01 18.50 19.41
C MET A 257 2.74 19.21 18.94
N GLY A 258 1.76 19.34 19.85
CA GLY A 258 0.51 19.98 19.52
C GLY A 258 -0.32 20.33 20.75
N LYS A 259 -1.55 20.79 20.52
CA LYS A 259 -2.45 21.29 21.59
C LYS A 259 -2.70 20.26 22.70
N TYR A 260 -2.73 18.96 22.36
CA TYR A 260 -3.04 17.86 23.28
C TYR A 260 -1.79 17.17 23.84
N SER A 261 -0.62 17.71 23.56
CA SER A 261 0.64 17.24 24.15
C SER A 261 0.63 17.40 25.66
N GLY A 262 1.31 16.49 26.35
CA GLY A 262 1.52 16.56 27.80
C GLY A 262 2.97 16.88 28.12
N ARG A 263 3.25 17.21 29.41
CA ARG A 263 4.62 17.52 29.91
C ARG A 263 5.64 16.44 29.54
N ARG A 264 5.25 15.16 29.65
CA ARG A 264 6.12 14.04 29.31
C ARG A 264 6.48 14.01 27.82
N ALA A 265 5.52 14.30 26.93
CA ALA A 265 5.78 14.38 25.50
C ALA A 265 6.76 15.54 25.18
N VAL A 266 6.61 16.70 25.84
CA VAL A 266 7.56 17.82 25.72
C VAL A 266 8.97 17.40 26.14
N SER A 267 9.11 16.73 27.29
CA SER A 267 10.42 16.26 27.76
C SER A 267 11.06 15.23 26.83
N ILE A 268 10.29 14.26 26.34
CA ILE A 268 10.80 13.24 25.42
C ILE A 268 11.20 13.87 24.09
N LYS A 269 10.37 14.76 23.53
CA LYS A 269 10.68 15.45 22.28
C LYS A 269 11.93 16.32 22.38
N ALA A 270 12.08 17.04 23.48
CA ALA A 270 13.29 17.83 23.75
C ALA A 270 14.54 16.91 23.82
N GLN A 271 14.43 15.76 24.49
CA GLN A 271 15.51 14.78 24.57
C GLN A 271 15.86 14.17 23.20
N GLU A 272 14.86 13.84 22.36
CA GLU A 272 15.08 13.41 20.97
C GLU A 272 15.85 14.44 20.15
N MET A 273 15.65 15.72 20.44
CA MET A 273 16.33 16.84 19.79
C MET A 273 17.68 17.20 20.45
N GLY A 274 18.12 16.42 21.46
CA GLY A 274 19.37 16.66 22.18
C GLY A 274 19.33 17.85 23.13
N ILE A 275 18.12 18.28 23.55
CA ILE A 275 17.92 19.43 24.44
C ILE A 275 17.59 18.93 25.85
N GLU A 276 18.42 19.29 26.83
CA GLU A 276 18.16 19.04 28.25
C GLU A 276 17.31 20.15 28.84
N LEU A 277 16.16 19.79 29.41
CA LEU A 277 15.25 20.74 30.06
C LEU A 277 15.56 20.85 31.55
N ARG A 278 15.51 22.09 32.09
CA ARG A 278 15.60 22.34 33.53
C ARG A 278 14.32 21.91 34.27
N PRO A 279 14.38 21.63 35.56
CA PRO A 279 13.19 21.35 36.37
C PRO A 279 12.14 22.46 36.21
N GLY A 280 10.88 22.08 35.90
CA GLY A 280 9.77 23.01 35.69
C GLY A 280 9.71 23.67 34.30
N GLN A 281 10.71 23.52 33.46
CA GLN A 281 10.72 24.10 32.11
C GLN A 281 9.72 23.45 31.16
N ALA A 282 9.50 22.14 31.30
CA ALA A 282 8.53 21.41 30.46
C ALA A 282 7.09 21.94 30.62
N GLU A 283 6.71 22.40 31.83
CA GLU A 283 5.41 23.03 32.11
C GLU A 283 5.25 24.37 31.39
N LYS A 284 6.29 25.18 31.39
CA LYS A 284 6.28 26.50 30.71
C LYS A 284 6.20 26.31 29.19
N ILE A 285 7.06 25.44 28.63
CA ILE A 285 7.05 25.13 27.21
C ILE A 285 5.68 24.57 26.79
N LEU A 286 5.06 23.74 27.62
CA LEU A 286 3.73 23.21 27.34
C LEU A 286 2.68 24.31 27.26
N ALA A 287 2.72 25.28 28.17
CA ALA A 287 1.79 26.41 28.14
C ALA A 287 1.97 27.26 26.87
N CYS A 288 3.20 27.59 26.49
CA CYS A 288 3.51 28.29 25.25
C CYS A 288 3.11 27.50 24.00
N LEU A 289 3.33 26.20 24.00
CA LEU A 289 2.91 25.31 22.91
C LEU A 289 1.38 25.33 22.72
N GLN A 290 0.62 25.25 23.81
CA GLN A 290 -0.84 25.29 23.78
C GLN A 290 -1.38 26.63 23.28
N GLU A 291 -0.76 27.73 23.71
CA GLU A 291 -1.06 29.07 23.23
C GLU A 291 -0.73 29.21 21.74
N TYR A 292 0.48 28.81 21.33
CA TYR A 292 0.88 28.76 19.92
C TYR A 292 -0.14 28.00 19.04
N CYS A 293 -0.48 26.78 19.41
CA CYS A 293 -1.47 25.98 18.67
C CYS A 293 -2.86 26.61 18.63
N THR A 294 -3.24 27.35 19.68
CA THR A 294 -4.55 28.01 19.76
C THR A 294 -4.59 29.24 18.84
N VAL A 295 -3.52 30.01 18.79
CA VAL A 295 -3.41 31.22 17.95
C VAL A 295 -3.21 30.87 16.49
N THR A 296 -2.26 29.98 16.19
CA THR A 296 -1.90 29.63 14.80
C THR A 296 -2.82 28.60 14.17
N ARG A 297 -3.57 27.84 14.97
CA ARG A 297 -4.43 26.71 14.57
C ARG A 297 -3.69 25.59 13.86
N HIS A 298 -2.38 25.47 14.09
CA HIS A 298 -1.57 24.35 13.60
C HIS A 298 -0.59 23.88 14.67
N SER A 299 -0.09 22.66 14.52
CA SER A 299 0.95 22.09 15.38
C SER A 299 2.32 22.53 14.88
N PRO A 300 3.25 22.95 15.77
CA PRO A 300 4.58 23.39 15.35
C PRO A 300 5.39 22.24 14.73
N GLY A 301 6.22 22.58 13.76
CA GLY A 301 7.29 21.73 13.29
C GLY A 301 8.46 21.69 14.30
N ASP A 302 9.47 20.88 14.01
CA ASP A 302 10.62 20.73 14.92
C ASP A 302 11.40 22.03 15.11
N GLU A 303 11.51 22.86 14.07
CA GLU A 303 12.17 24.17 14.12
C GLU A 303 11.41 25.15 15.02
N GLU A 304 10.10 25.28 14.80
CA GLU A 304 9.22 26.15 15.60
C GLU A 304 9.16 25.68 17.06
N PHE A 305 9.18 24.37 17.31
CA PHE A 305 9.24 23.85 18.67
C PHE A 305 10.58 24.16 19.35
N CYS A 306 11.69 24.11 18.62
CA CYS A 306 12.99 24.61 19.14
C CYS A 306 12.94 26.09 19.54
N GLU A 307 12.26 26.93 18.75
CA GLU A 307 12.09 28.35 19.08
C GLU A 307 11.27 28.53 20.34
N LEU A 308 10.18 27.79 20.53
CA LEU A 308 9.40 27.79 21.76
C LEU A 308 10.25 27.40 22.99
N ILE A 309 11.12 26.39 22.86
CA ILE A 309 12.03 26.00 23.95
C ILE A 309 13.00 27.12 24.27
N ARG A 310 13.58 27.77 23.25
CA ARG A 310 14.54 28.89 23.45
C ARG A 310 13.91 30.14 24.10
N ALA A 311 12.65 30.40 23.79
CA ALA A 311 11.91 31.53 24.37
C ALA A 311 11.67 31.34 25.87
N GLU A 312 11.65 30.11 26.40
CA GLU A 312 11.45 29.77 27.80
C GLU A 312 12.74 29.35 28.53
N GLY A 313 13.87 29.48 27.90
CA GLY A 313 15.22 29.21 28.46
C GLY A 313 15.85 30.40 29.05
#